data_172302e5b62e713bb43fd557cfb59975
#
_entry.id   172302e5b62e713bb43fd557cfb59975
#
_cell.length_a   1.000
_cell.length_b   1.000
_cell.length_c   1.000
_cell.angle_alpha   90.00
_cell.angle_beta   90.00
_cell.angle_gamma   90.00
#
_symmetry.space_group_name_H-M   'P 1'
#
loop_
_entity.id
_entity.type
_entity.pdbx_description
1 polymer ?
#
loop_
_entity_poly.entity_id
_entity_poly.type
_entity_poly.pdbx_seq_one_letter_code
_entity_poly.pdbx_strand_id
1 'polypeptide(L)'
;MAWRQIGMLVVGLLTAGSVRADEDALAEAMSRNPERFEARAIDLIAGFGGAEGLVPAGIETHIALERARARASGLRRFLAMDLDADGSVTRAELAVSQQAASAQGRGRLERQFASADADGNATVDAGEMAAFGTAAGLQALGEAEAELLRALMRLDADGNGALVASEVTAAVARLNSTRT
;
A
#
# COMPACT_ATOMS: atom_id res chain seq x y z
N MET A 1 34.09 28.67 -38.94
CA MET A 1 34.44 27.44 -38.17
C MET A 1 33.16 26.89 -37.60
N ALA A 2 32.77 25.71 -38.08
CA ALA A 2 31.48 25.12 -37.86
C ALA A 2 31.44 24.30 -36.55
N TRP A 3 30.50 24.56 -35.66
CA TRP A 3 30.21 23.66 -34.57
C TRP A 3 28.94 22.83 -34.92
N ARG A 4 29.23 21.55 -35.16
CA ARG A 4 28.20 20.53 -35.41
C ARG A 4 27.50 20.22 -34.09
N GLN A 5 26.22 20.45 -34.05
CA GLN A 5 25.29 19.93 -33.05
C GLN A 5 25.17 18.41 -33.26
N ILE A 6 25.50 17.63 -32.22
CA ILE A 6 25.16 16.22 -32.14
C ILE A 6 23.97 16.15 -31.18
N GLY A 7 22.78 16.07 -31.74
CA GLY A 7 21.56 15.76 -31.02
C GLY A 7 21.58 14.29 -30.64
N MET A 8 21.66 13.99 -29.35
CA MET A 8 21.54 12.64 -28.82
C MET A 8 20.07 12.38 -28.53
N LEU A 9 19.45 11.66 -29.46
CA LEU A 9 18.10 11.11 -29.32
C LEU A 9 18.22 9.89 -28.38
N VAL A 10 17.83 10.03 -27.11
CA VAL A 10 17.54 8.93 -26.20
C VAL A 10 16.07 8.97 -25.90
N VAL A 11 15.28 8.32 -26.71
CA VAL A 11 13.85 8.09 -26.45
C VAL A 11 13.59 6.58 -26.53
N GLY A 12 13.14 6.03 -25.44
CA GLY A 12 12.20 4.93 -25.47
C GLY A 12 12.73 3.51 -25.46
N LEU A 13 13.18 3.00 -24.30
CA LEU A 13 13.24 1.53 -24.09
C LEU A 13 13.03 1.12 -22.60
N LEU A 14 12.13 1.79 -21.87
CA LEU A 14 11.86 1.47 -20.46
C LEU A 14 10.43 1.07 -20.15
N THR A 15 9.53 1.00 -21.14
CA THR A 15 8.10 0.73 -20.88
C THR A 15 7.65 -0.71 -21.15
N ALA A 16 8.39 -1.49 -21.92
CA ALA A 16 7.97 -2.86 -22.27
C ALA A 16 8.26 -3.92 -21.21
N GLY A 17 9.17 -3.64 -20.27
CA GLY A 17 9.53 -4.58 -19.20
C GLY A 17 8.55 -4.57 -18.02
N SER A 18 8.02 -3.38 -17.66
CA SER A 18 7.07 -3.25 -16.56
C SER A 18 5.69 -3.84 -16.90
N VAL A 19 5.22 -3.65 -18.12
CA VAL A 19 3.90 -4.16 -18.57
C VAL A 19 3.81 -5.68 -18.50
N ARG A 20 4.88 -6.40 -18.90
CA ARG A 20 4.92 -7.87 -18.82
C ARG A 20 5.00 -8.39 -17.38
N ALA A 21 5.81 -7.74 -16.54
CA ALA A 21 5.93 -8.15 -15.14
C ALA A 21 4.61 -8.03 -14.38
N ASP A 22 3.82 -7.01 -14.68
CA ASP A 22 2.52 -6.80 -14.05
C ASP A 22 1.43 -7.74 -14.59
N GLU A 23 1.50 -8.12 -15.88
CA GLU A 23 0.61 -9.16 -16.45
C GLU A 23 0.85 -10.51 -15.80
N ASP A 24 2.11 -10.89 -15.64
CA ASP A 24 2.51 -12.13 -14.96
C ASP A 24 2.04 -12.11 -13.50
N ALA A 25 2.19 -10.99 -12.79
CA ALA A 25 1.78 -10.84 -11.39
C ALA A 25 0.25 -10.93 -11.22
N LEU A 26 -0.53 -10.33 -12.11
CA LEU A 26 -2.00 -10.41 -12.09
C LEU A 26 -2.47 -11.84 -12.38
N ALA A 27 -1.92 -12.47 -13.42
CA ALA A 27 -2.24 -13.86 -13.78
C ALA A 27 -1.87 -14.83 -12.65
N GLU A 28 -0.73 -14.63 -12.00
CA GLU A 28 -0.30 -15.42 -10.85
C GLU A 28 -1.25 -15.23 -9.65
N ALA A 29 -1.64 -13.99 -9.33
CA ALA A 29 -2.57 -13.70 -8.24
C ALA A 29 -3.93 -14.37 -8.46
N MET A 30 -4.47 -14.29 -9.68
CA MET A 30 -5.70 -14.98 -10.10
C MET A 30 -5.56 -16.50 -10.01
N SER A 31 -4.41 -17.04 -10.42
CA SER A 31 -4.15 -18.49 -10.45
C SER A 31 -3.99 -19.12 -9.07
N ARG A 32 -3.44 -18.37 -8.11
CA ARG A 32 -3.12 -18.87 -6.76
C ARG A 32 -4.39 -19.21 -5.97
N ASN A 33 -5.40 -18.38 -6.04
CA ASN A 33 -6.71 -18.61 -5.44
C ASN A 33 -7.79 -17.79 -6.19
N PRO A 34 -8.37 -18.36 -7.27
CA PRO A 34 -9.32 -17.66 -8.12
C PRO A 34 -10.55 -17.09 -7.38
N GLU A 35 -11.15 -17.90 -6.51
CA GLU A 35 -12.34 -17.51 -5.76
C GLU A 35 -12.06 -16.33 -4.81
N ARG A 36 -10.94 -16.39 -4.11
CA ARG A 36 -10.53 -15.31 -3.20
C ARG A 36 -10.15 -14.04 -3.95
N PHE A 37 -9.51 -14.17 -5.10
CA PHE A 37 -9.19 -13.05 -5.98
C PHE A 37 -10.46 -12.37 -6.46
N GLU A 38 -11.41 -13.16 -7.00
CA GLU A 38 -12.70 -12.66 -7.48
C GLU A 38 -13.47 -11.93 -6.38
N ALA A 39 -13.62 -12.54 -5.20
CA ALA A 39 -14.31 -11.94 -4.08
C ALA A 39 -13.70 -10.58 -3.68
N ARG A 40 -12.36 -10.49 -3.58
CA ARG A 40 -11.69 -9.24 -3.23
C ARG A 40 -11.84 -8.16 -4.30
N ALA A 41 -11.80 -8.53 -5.58
CA ALA A 41 -11.99 -7.59 -6.67
C ALA A 41 -13.44 -7.06 -6.67
N ILE A 42 -14.43 -7.93 -6.43
CA ILE A 42 -15.85 -7.54 -6.31
C ILE A 42 -16.07 -6.63 -5.11
N ASP A 43 -15.46 -6.93 -3.95
CA ASP A 43 -15.52 -6.07 -2.75
C ASP A 43 -14.93 -4.68 -3.03
N LEU A 44 -13.82 -4.61 -3.78
CA LEU A 44 -13.21 -3.35 -4.17
C LEU A 44 -14.12 -2.55 -5.11
N ILE A 45 -14.74 -3.20 -6.10
CA ILE A 45 -15.71 -2.58 -7.00
C ILE A 45 -16.91 -2.06 -6.20
N ALA A 46 -17.44 -2.85 -5.27
CA ALA A 46 -18.57 -2.45 -4.45
C ALA A 46 -18.25 -1.27 -3.51
N GLY A 47 -17.03 -1.22 -2.99
CA GLY A 47 -16.60 -0.20 -2.03
C GLY A 47 -16.13 1.11 -2.65
N PHE A 48 -15.52 1.06 -3.84
CA PHE A 48 -14.83 2.19 -4.46
C PHE A 48 -15.26 2.44 -5.93
N GLY A 49 -16.12 1.61 -6.46
CA GLY A 49 -16.73 1.82 -7.78
C GLY A 49 -17.91 2.80 -7.70
N GLY A 50 -18.12 3.52 -8.80
CA GLY A 50 -19.32 4.34 -9.02
C GLY A 50 -20.42 3.58 -9.76
N ALA A 51 -21.36 4.31 -10.33
CA ALA A 51 -22.47 3.74 -11.12
C ALA A 51 -21.96 2.95 -12.35
N GLU A 52 -20.84 3.35 -12.91
CA GLU A 52 -20.23 2.74 -14.10
C GLU A 52 -19.25 1.60 -13.76
N GLY A 53 -18.88 1.43 -12.49
CA GLY A 53 -17.87 0.47 -12.04
C GLY A 53 -16.69 1.12 -11.33
N LEU A 54 -15.61 0.37 -11.15
CA LEU A 54 -14.36 0.80 -10.52
C LEU A 54 -13.45 1.45 -11.58
N VAL A 55 -13.14 2.72 -11.37
CA VAL A 55 -12.19 3.49 -12.20
C VAL A 55 -10.83 3.60 -11.52
N PRO A 56 -9.73 3.94 -12.24
CA PRO A 56 -8.40 4.10 -11.64
C PRO A 56 -8.37 5.00 -10.40
N ALA A 57 -9.14 6.09 -10.40
CA ALA A 57 -9.23 6.99 -9.25
C ALA A 57 -9.80 6.31 -7.99
N GLY A 58 -10.72 5.36 -8.15
CA GLY A 58 -11.25 4.54 -7.04
C GLY A 58 -10.18 3.64 -6.44
N ILE A 59 -9.32 3.04 -7.27
CA ILE A 59 -8.18 2.23 -6.82
C ILE A 59 -7.19 3.08 -6.02
N GLU A 60 -6.81 4.26 -6.53
CA GLU A 60 -5.91 5.17 -5.82
C GLU A 60 -6.50 5.64 -4.48
N THR A 61 -7.82 5.87 -4.45
CA THR A 61 -8.52 6.21 -3.20
C THR A 61 -8.45 5.08 -2.18
N HIS A 62 -8.64 3.82 -2.61
CA HIS A 62 -8.50 2.65 -1.74
C HIS A 62 -7.08 2.54 -1.18
N ILE A 63 -6.06 2.62 -2.05
CA ILE A 63 -4.64 2.57 -1.65
C ILE A 63 -4.33 3.66 -0.61
N ALA A 64 -4.75 4.89 -0.89
CA ALA A 64 -4.52 6.03 -0.01
C ALA A 64 -5.21 5.86 1.36
N LEU A 65 -6.44 5.35 1.39
CA LEU A 65 -7.19 5.10 2.61
C LEU A 65 -6.57 3.99 3.46
N GLU A 66 -6.16 2.87 2.87
CA GLU A 66 -5.52 1.77 3.61
C GLU A 66 -4.20 2.23 4.23
N ARG A 67 -3.36 2.93 3.46
CA ARG A 67 -2.11 3.51 3.97
C ARG A 67 -2.37 4.56 5.06
N ALA A 68 -3.38 5.41 4.90
CA ALA A 68 -3.73 6.42 5.90
C ALA A 68 -4.23 5.80 7.20
N ARG A 69 -5.05 4.74 7.13
CA ARG A 69 -5.53 3.99 8.31
C ARG A 69 -4.37 3.37 9.08
N ALA A 70 -3.46 2.71 8.39
CA ALA A 70 -2.29 2.09 9.00
C ALA A 70 -1.37 3.14 9.65
N ARG A 71 -1.11 4.26 8.96
CA ARG A 71 -0.36 5.40 9.49
C ARG A 71 -1.00 5.93 10.77
N ALA A 72 -2.30 6.22 10.74
CA ALA A 72 -3.03 6.72 11.91
C ALA A 72 -3.01 5.73 13.08
N SER A 73 -3.12 4.42 12.81
CA SER A 73 -3.02 3.38 13.83
C SER A 73 -1.63 3.31 14.46
N GLY A 74 -0.57 3.49 13.68
CA GLY A 74 0.81 3.58 14.16
C GLY A 74 1.02 4.79 15.06
N LEU A 75 0.64 5.97 14.58
CA LEU A 75 0.81 7.24 15.29
C LEU A 75 0.02 7.32 16.59
N ARG A 76 -1.21 6.80 16.62
CA ARG A 76 -2.07 6.85 17.81
C ARG A 76 -1.38 6.32 19.07
N ARG A 77 -0.48 5.35 18.95
CA ARG A 77 0.23 4.78 20.09
C ARG A 77 1.26 5.74 20.65
N PHE A 78 1.97 6.49 19.81
CA PHE A 78 2.90 7.52 20.25
C PHE A 78 2.16 8.68 20.89
N LEU A 79 1.09 9.18 20.24
CA LEU A 79 0.24 10.23 20.78
C LEU A 79 -0.37 9.87 22.15
N ALA A 80 -0.59 8.58 22.43
CA ALA A 80 -1.08 8.12 23.72
C ALA A 80 0.04 8.03 24.78
N MET A 81 1.31 8.06 24.38
CA MET A 81 2.48 8.07 25.28
C MET A 81 3.03 9.50 25.50
N ASP A 82 2.76 10.44 24.61
CA ASP A 82 3.08 11.86 24.75
C ASP A 82 2.18 12.47 25.85
N LEU A 83 2.68 12.53 27.06
CA LEU A 83 1.90 12.87 28.25
C LEU A 83 1.84 14.36 28.52
N ASP A 84 2.84 15.11 28.08
CA ASP A 84 2.90 16.57 28.21
C ASP A 84 2.48 17.32 26.93
N ALA A 85 2.16 16.54 25.88
CA ALA A 85 1.67 17.05 24.57
C ALA A 85 2.69 17.98 23.89
N ASP A 86 3.99 17.71 24.03
CA ASP A 86 5.06 18.47 23.38
C ASP A 86 5.33 18.01 21.92
N GLY A 87 4.70 16.90 21.52
CA GLY A 87 4.82 16.33 20.16
C GLY A 87 6.00 15.36 20.02
N SER A 88 6.61 14.94 21.12
CA SER A 88 7.64 13.91 21.18
C SER A 88 7.29 12.83 22.21
N VAL A 89 8.00 11.73 22.20
CA VAL A 89 7.87 10.68 23.24
C VAL A 89 9.25 10.35 23.78
N THR A 90 9.44 10.64 25.06
CA THR A 90 10.68 10.37 25.79
C THR A 90 10.70 8.97 26.40
N ARG A 91 11.89 8.51 26.81
CA ARG A 91 12.03 7.29 27.63
C ARG A 91 11.27 7.35 28.95
N ALA A 92 11.11 8.52 29.54
CA ALA A 92 10.36 8.69 30.78
C ALA A 92 8.86 8.41 30.57
N GLU A 93 8.28 8.93 29.50
CA GLU A 93 6.88 8.72 29.12
C GLU A 93 6.61 7.27 28.70
N LEU A 94 7.54 6.68 27.94
CA LEU A 94 7.49 5.24 27.64
C LEU A 94 7.45 4.42 28.92
N ALA A 95 8.30 4.73 29.92
CA ALA A 95 8.34 4.02 31.19
C ALA A 95 7.02 4.12 31.97
N VAL A 96 6.38 5.29 31.97
CA VAL A 96 5.04 5.47 32.55
C VAL A 96 4.02 4.58 31.84
N SER A 97 4.00 4.59 30.52
CA SER A 97 3.09 3.76 29.71
C SER A 97 3.33 2.26 29.92
N GLN A 98 4.56 1.86 30.12
CA GLN A 98 4.93 0.46 30.41
C GLN A 98 4.45 0.00 31.78
N GLN A 99 4.32 0.88 32.79
CA GLN A 99 3.81 0.52 34.12
C GLN A 99 2.39 -0.02 34.08
N ALA A 100 1.55 0.53 33.20
CA ALA A 100 0.17 0.09 33.02
C ALA A 100 0.02 -1.15 32.11
N ALA A 101 1.11 -1.62 31.47
CA ALA A 101 1.08 -2.68 30.49
C ALA A 101 1.44 -4.05 31.07
N SER A 102 0.90 -5.13 30.46
CA SER A 102 1.36 -6.50 30.70
C SER A 102 2.82 -6.69 30.23
N ALA A 103 3.48 -7.77 30.67
CA ALA A 103 4.85 -8.07 30.24
C ALA A 103 5.01 -8.09 28.71
N GLN A 104 4.04 -8.69 28.00
CA GLN A 104 4.02 -8.70 26.54
C GLN A 104 3.80 -7.28 25.96
N GLY A 105 2.93 -6.48 26.62
CA GLY A 105 2.68 -5.10 26.25
C GLY A 105 3.93 -4.24 26.37
N ARG A 106 4.66 -4.36 27.49
CA ARG A 106 5.94 -3.67 27.70
C ARG A 106 6.97 -3.97 26.63
N GLY A 107 7.15 -5.25 26.28
CA GLY A 107 8.07 -5.63 25.22
C GLY A 107 7.65 -5.12 23.84
N ARG A 108 6.34 -4.98 23.58
CA ARG A 108 5.84 -4.37 22.34
C ARG A 108 6.13 -2.87 22.29
N LEU A 109 5.83 -2.15 23.37
CA LEU A 109 6.10 -0.72 23.48
C LEU A 109 7.59 -0.42 23.31
N GLU A 110 8.46 -1.21 23.95
CA GLU A 110 9.91 -1.07 23.82
C GLU A 110 10.39 -1.25 22.37
N ARG A 111 9.95 -2.32 21.70
CA ARG A 111 10.32 -2.55 20.30
C ARG A 111 9.80 -1.46 19.37
N GLN A 112 8.60 -0.95 19.62
CA GLN A 112 8.00 0.11 18.82
C GLN A 112 8.80 1.41 19.00
N PHE A 113 9.13 1.78 20.22
CA PHE A 113 9.96 2.95 20.53
C PHE A 113 11.33 2.83 19.86
N ALA A 114 12.04 1.72 20.07
CA ALA A 114 13.35 1.48 19.49
C ALA A 114 13.35 1.45 17.94
N SER A 115 12.24 1.07 17.32
CA SER A 115 12.14 1.08 15.86
C SER A 115 11.80 2.47 15.30
N ALA A 116 11.29 3.38 16.11
CA ALA A 116 10.97 4.74 15.73
C ALA A 116 12.11 5.72 16.04
N ASP A 117 12.80 5.55 17.17
CA ASP A 117 14.00 6.30 17.58
C ASP A 117 15.17 5.95 16.65
N ALA A 118 15.21 6.61 15.49
CA ALA A 118 16.10 6.25 14.38
C ALA A 118 17.53 6.77 14.63
N ASP A 119 17.69 7.89 15.33
CA ASP A 119 18.98 8.47 15.64
C ASP A 119 19.55 7.98 17.00
N GLY A 120 18.74 7.25 17.78
CA GLY A 120 19.16 6.67 19.06
C GLY A 120 19.32 7.69 20.19
N ASN A 121 18.65 8.84 20.09
CA ASN A 121 18.76 9.91 21.10
C ASN A 121 17.87 9.69 22.33
N ALA A 122 17.14 8.58 22.37
CA ALA A 122 16.21 8.18 23.42
C ALA A 122 14.92 9.05 23.50
N THR A 123 14.59 9.72 22.39
CA THR A 123 13.36 10.48 22.20
C THR A 123 12.83 10.18 20.81
N VAL A 124 11.55 9.89 20.67
CA VAL A 124 10.90 9.78 19.35
C VAL A 124 10.26 11.11 19.04
N ASP A 125 10.87 11.89 18.16
CA ASP A 125 10.38 13.20 17.76
C ASP A 125 9.27 13.15 16.70
N ALA A 126 8.70 14.31 16.36
CA ALA A 126 7.63 14.41 15.38
C ALA A 126 8.04 13.91 13.97
N GLY A 127 9.31 14.10 13.58
CA GLY A 127 9.85 13.64 12.29
C GLY A 127 9.94 12.10 12.26
N GLU A 128 10.43 11.52 13.33
CA GLU A 128 10.54 10.06 13.51
C GLU A 128 9.17 9.41 13.61
N MET A 129 8.22 10.01 14.33
CA MET A 129 6.82 9.57 14.33
C MET A 129 6.22 9.60 12.93
N ALA A 130 6.44 10.66 12.16
CA ALA A 130 5.96 10.77 10.78
C ALA A 130 6.57 9.69 9.87
N ALA A 131 7.88 9.43 9.99
CA ALA A 131 8.59 8.38 9.26
C ALA A 131 8.06 6.99 9.62
N PHE A 132 7.89 6.71 10.91
CA PHE A 132 7.30 5.47 11.41
C PHE A 132 5.87 5.25 10.87
N GLY A 133 5.05 6.29 10.88
CA GLY A 133 3.69 6.24 10.33
C GLY A 133 3.69 5.95 8.83
N THR A 134 4.60 6.56 8.08
CA THR A 134 4.77 6.31 6.64
C THR A 134 5.16 4.86 6.38
N ALA A 135 6.14 4.35 7.12
CA ALA A 135 6.56 2.95 7.03
C ALA A 135 5.41 1.98 7.35
N ALA A 136 4.60 2.29 8.38
CA ALA A 136 3.42 1.49 8.71
C ALA A 136 2.40 1.45 7.57
N GLY A 137 2.20 2.57 6.85
CA GLY A 137 1.36 2.63 5.65
C GLY A 137 1.87 1.71 4.54
N LEU A 138 3.17 1.75 4.23
CA LEU A 138 3.80 0.92 3.22
C LEU A 138 3.85 -0.57 3.61
N GLN A 139 3.93 -0.89 4.91
CA GLN A 139 3.82 -2.27 5.38
C GLN A 139 2.40 -2.82 5.24
N ALA A 140 1.38 -1.98 5.41
CA ALA A 140 -0.02 -2.40 5.29
C ALA A 140 -0.44 -2.62 3.83
N LEU A 141 0.03 -1.77 2.92
CA LEU A 141 -0.17 -1.87 1.48
C LEU A 141 1.09 -1.38 0.77
N GLY A 142 1.95 -2.34 0.39
CA GLY A 142 3.22 -2.08 -0.28
C GLY A 142 3.05 -1.66 -1.75
N GLU A 143 4.15 -1.22 -2.38
CA GLU A 143 4.09 -0.80 -3.79
C GLU A 143 3.73 -1.96 -4.73
N ALA A 144 4.25 -3.17 -4.48
CA ALA A 144 3.91 -4.34 -5.30
C ALA A 144 2.42 -4.69 -5.23
N GLU A 145 1.79 -4.55 -4.06
CA GLU A 145 0.35 -4.75 -3.91
C GLU A 145 -0.45 -3.61 -4.55
N ALA A 146 0.03 -2.37 -4.45
CA ALA A 146 -0.57 -1.23 -5.13
C ALA A 146 -0.52 -1.40 -6.66
N GLU A 147 0.60 -1.84 -7.22
CA GLU A 147 0.70 -2.14 -8.66
C GLU A 147 -0.25 -3.28 -9.07
N LEU A 148 -0.38 -4.32 -8.26
CA LEU A 148 -1.35 -5.39 -8.52
C LEU A 148 -2.80 -4.86 -8.53
N LEU A 149 -3.15 -3.95 -7.62
CA LEU A 149 -4.46 -3.30 -7.60
C LEU A 149 -4.68 -2.45 -8.87
N ARG A 150 -3.68 -1.69 -9.30
CA ARG A 150 -3.74 -0.92 -10.56
C ARG A 150 -3.89 -1.83 -11.77
N ALA A 151 -3.23 -2.99 -11.76
CA ALA A 151 -3.31 -3.98 -12.81
C ALA A 151 -4.71 -4.59 -12.98
N LEU A 152 -5.62 -4.49 -11.99
CA LEU A 152 -7.01 -4.91 -12.11
C LEU A 152 -7.73 -4.25 -13.30
N MET A 153 -7.38 -3.01 -13.66
CA MET A 153 -7.94 -2.31 -14.82
C MET A 153 -7.67 -2.99 -16.17
N ARG A 154 -6.76 -3.95 -16.21
CA ARG A 154 -6.53 -4.79 -17.42
C ARG A 154 -7.63 -5.83 -17.64
N LEU A 155 -8.49 -6.03 -16.65
CA LEU A 155 -9.67 -6.90 -16.75
C LEU A 155 -10.88 -6.18 -17.36
N ASP A 156 -10.81 -4.85 -17.54
CA ASP A 156 -11.77 -4.04 -18.31
C ASP A 156 -11.73 -4.50 -19.78
N ALA A 157 -12.66 -5.38 -20.12
CA ALA A 157 -12.64 -6.09 -21.39
C ALA A 157 -13.26 -5.30 -22.55
N ASP A 158 -14.19 -4.39 -22.26
CA ASP A 158 -14.81 -3.51 -23.24
C ASP A 158 -14.06 -2.18 -23.43
N GLY A 159 -13.06 -1.90 -22.58
CA GLY A 159 -12.19 -0.73 -22.68
C GLY A 159 -12.90 0.58 -22.35
N ASN A 160 -13.99 0.53 -21.56
CA ASN A 160 -14.75 1.72 -21.20
C ASN A 160 -14.09 2.55 -20.05
N GLY A 161 -13.02 2.04 -19.45
CA GLY A 161 -12.26 2.68 -18.36
C GLY A 161 -12.84 2.43 -16.96
N ALA A 162 -13.81 1.53 -16.83
CA ALA A 162 -14.46 1.18 -15.58
C ALA A 162 -14.62 -0.33 -15.45
N LEU A 163 -13.98 -0.94 -14.48
CA LEU A 163 -14.05 -2.37 -14.23
C LEU A 163 -15.33 -2.73 -13.46
N VAL A 164 -16.11 -3.68 -14.01
CA VAL A 164 -17.32 -4.20 -13.37
C VAL A 164 -17.17 -5.66 -12.94
N ALA A 165 -18.01 -6.11 -12.01
CA ALA A 165 -17.93 -7.45 -11.42
C ALA A 165 -18.04 -8.57 -12.47
N SER A 166 -18.87 -8.40 -13.51
CA SER A 166 -19.03 -9.39 -14.57
C SER A 166 -17.75 -9.62 -15.38
N GLU A 167 -16.91 -8.61 -15.54
CA GLU A 167 -15.63 -8.72 -16.27
C GLU A 167 -14.60 -9.50 -15.44
N VAL A 168 -14.56 -9.24 -14.13
CA VAL A 168 -13.72 -10.01 -13.19
C VAL A 168 -14.11 -11.48 -13.22
N THR A 169 -15.41 -11.78 -13.07
CA THR A 169 -15.93 -13.14 -13.13
C THR A 169 -15.60 -13.82 -14.46
N ALA A 170 -15.78 -13.13 -15.58
CA ALA A 170 -15.44 -13.65 -16.89
C ALA A 170 -13.94 -13.91 -17.08
N ALA A 171 -13.08 -13.06 -16.51
CA ALA A 171 -11.63 -13.24 -16.57
C ALA A 171 -11.19 -14.48 -15.75
N VAL A 172 -11.73 -14.66 -14.55
CA VAL A 172 -11.47 -15.83 -13.71
C VAL A 172 -11.97 -17.12 -14.37
N ALA A 173 -13.16 -17.11 -14.98
CA ALA A 173 -13.70 -18.26 -15.69
C ALA A 173 -12.84 -18.67 -16.89
N ARG A 174 -12.34 -17.72 -17.68
CA ARG A 174 -11.40 -17.96 -18.79
C ARG A 174 -10.11 -18.62 -18.31
N LEU A 175 -9.54 -18.14 -17.21
CA LEU A 175 -8.33 -18.72 -16.65
C LEU A 175 -8.53 -20.18 -16.25
N ASN A 176 -9.65 -20.49 -15.62
CA ASN A 176 -9.98 -21.85 -15.18
C ASN A 176 -10.19 -22.81 -16.37
N SER A 177 -10.77 -22.34 -17.47
CA SER A 177 -10.99 -23.13 -18.69
C SER A 177 -9.70 -23.48 -19.47
N THR A 178 -8.65 -22.67 -19.33
CA THR A 178 -7.35 -22.95 -19.96
C THR A 178 -6.46 -23.92 -19.17
N ARG A 179 -6.86 -24.29 -17.95
CA ARG A 179 -6.12 -25.20 -17.05
C ARG A 179 -6.66 -26.64 -17.06
N THR A 180 -7.77 -26.88 -17.75
CA THR A 180 -8.41 -28.17 -17.89
C THR A 180 -8.02 -28.84 -19.20
#